data_6de9462a08f3a468cd44d74fe541fa35
#
_entry.id   6de9462a08f3a468cd44d74fe541fa35
#
_cell.length_a   1.000
_cell.length_b   1.000
_cell.length_c   1.000
_cell.angle_alpha   90.00
_cell.angle_beta   90.00
_cell.angle_gamma   90.00
#
_symmetry.space_group_name_H-M   'P 1'
#
loop_
_entity.id
_entity.type
_entity.pdbx_description
1 polymer ?
#
loop_
_entity_poly.entity_id
_entity_poly.type
_entity_poly.pdbx_seq_one_letter_code
_entity_poly.pdbx_strand_id
1 'polypeptide(L)'
;MEKIPERQTLEVSNSLSFGNMSRLGKIPVVIPSGVEVTFIDGLLTVKGPKGTLELAMREDVNLVIEGSEITLTPANQTKKAAALWGTYAALTRNLVTGVTEGFTRILEIEGVGYRAEAQGQKLTLNVGFSHPVLMDVPEGMTTIVEKNIITVSGIDKHAVGQFAANIRKVKPPEPYKGKGIRFQGEYVIRKQGKKAV
;
A
#
# COMPACT_ATOMS: atom_id res chain seq x y z
N MET A 1 -55.17 5.10 23.99
CA MET A 1 -53.89 4.86 24.68
C MET A 1 -53.19 3.69 23.95
N GLU A 2 -52.37 4.04 23.00
CA GLU A 2 -51.69 3.10 22.10
C GLU A 2 -50.31 2.84 22.68
N LYS A 3 -50.05 1.57 23.00
CA LYS A 3 -48.75 1.14 23.57
C LYS A 3 -47.67 1.20 22.49
N ILE A 4 -46.64 2.00 22.69
CA ILE A 4 -45.43 2.04 21.91
C ILE A 4 -44.67 0.71 22.16
N PRO A 5 -44.26 -0.05 21.12
CA PRO A 5 -43.47 -1.25 21.31
C PRO A 5 -42.05 -0.88 21.80
N GLU A 6 -41.61 -1.55 22.86
CA GLU A 6 -40.26 -1.50 23.41
C GLU A 6 -39.22 -1.82 22.32
N ARG A 7 -38.22 -0.94 22.22
CA ARG A 7 -37.01 -1.17 21.44
C ARG A 7 -36.30 -2.40 22.05
N GLN A 8 -36.34 -3.50 21.33
CA GLN A 8 -35.41 -4.60 21.58
C GLN A 8 -33.99 -4.08 21.32
N THR A 9 -33.28 -3.77 22.37
CA THR A 9 -31.84 -3.65 22.36
C THR A 9 -31.28 -5.02 22.02
N LEU A 10 -30.83 -5.19 20.78
CA LEU A 10 -30.01 -6.33 20.39
C LEU A 10 -28.70 -6.22 21.18
N GLU A 11 -28.66 -6.90 22.33
CA GLU A 11 -27.40 -7.22 22.98
C GLU A 11 -26.58 -8.04 21.98
N VAL A 12 -25.60 -7.39 21.38
CA VAL A 12 -24.54 -8.08 20.62
C VAL A 12 -23.75 -8.88 21.66
N SER A 13 -24.17 -10.13 21.85
CA SER A 13 -23.45 -11.09 22.68
C SER A 13 -22.06 -11.31 22.09
N ASN A 14 -21.10 -10.61 22.63
CA ASN A 14 -19.69 -10.60 22.26
C ASN A 14 -18.97 -11.85 22.78
N SER A 15 -19.43 -13.04 22.39
CA SER A 15 -18.78 -14.31 22.76
C SER A 15 -18.68 -15.30 21.59
N LEU A 16 -18.23 -14.82 20.43
CA LEU A 16 -17.71 -15.74 19.43
C LEU A 16 -16.18 -15.81 19.62
N SER A 17 -15.74 -16.91 20.21
CA SER A 17 -14.34 -17.27 20.37
C SER A 17 -13.69 -17.43 18.98
N PHE A 18 -13.25 -16.32 18.38
CA PHE A 18 -12.39 -16.29 17.20
C PHE A 18 -10.94 -16.62 17.61
N GLY A 19 -10.73 -17.78 18.25
CA GLY A 19 -9.41 -18.30 18.55
C GLY A 19 -8.59 -18.43 17.26
N ASN A 20 -7.46 -17.81 17.16
CA ASN A 20 -6.49 -17.82 16.03
C ASN A 20 -6.84 -17.04 14.76
N MET A 21 -7.73 -16.07 14.79
CA MET A 21 -7.99 -15.17 13.66
C MET A 21 -7.07 -13.94 13.64
N SER A 22 -7.00 -13.28 12.49
CA SER A 22 -6.09 -12.15 12.21
C SER A 22 -6.01 -11.11 13.34
N ARG A 23 -4.80 -10.89 13.88
CA ARG A 23 -4.55 -9.85 14.89
C ARG A 23 -4.86 -8.45 14.34
N LEU A 24 -4.60 -8.23 13.06
CA LEU A 24 -4.84 -6.94 12.39
C LEU A 24 -6.34 -6.65 12.19
N GLY A 25 -7.15 -7.68 11.96
CA GLY A 25 -8.60 -7.50 11.79
C GLY A 25 -9.30 -7.04 13.07
N LYS A 26 -8.79 -7.43 14.24
CA LYS A 26 -9.37 -7.06 15.56
C LYS A 26 -9.16 -5.60 15.93
N ILE A 27 -8.18 -4.93 15.33
CA ILE A 27 -7.84 -3.55 15.65
C ILE A 27 -8.69 -2.64 14.76
N PRO A 28 -9.59 -1.82 15.33
CA PRO A 28 -10.36 -0.86 14.55
C PRO A 28 -9.42 0.13 13.83
N VAL A 29 -9.87 0.63 12.71
CA VAL A 29 -9.13 1.63 11.94
C VAL A 29 -9.66 3.00 12.30
N VAL A 30 -8.83 3.82 12.91
CA VAL A 30 -9.18 5.18 13.29
C VAL A 30 -9.22 6.08 12.06
N ILE A 31 -10.28 6.88 11.93
CA ILE A 31 -10.43 7.89 10.88
C ILE A 31 -9.88 9.21 11.43
N PRO A 32 -8.76 9.74 10.90
CA PRO A 32 -8.22 11.01 11.33
C PRO A 32 -9.11 12.18 10.89
N SER A 33 -8.96 13.32 11.56
CA SER A 33 -9.68 14.54 11.19
C SER A 33 -9.37 14.96 9.75
N GLY A 34 -10.42 15.29 8.98
CA GLY A 34 -10.29 15.67 7.57
C GLY A 34 -10.36 14.50 6.56
N VAL A 35 -10.69 13.30 7.02
CA VAL A 35 -10.96 12.15 6.14
C VAL A 35 -12.45 11.81 6.20
N GLU A 36 -13.08 11.74 5.03
CA GLU A 36 -14.43 11.28 4.84
C GLU A 36 -14.43 9.83 4.34
N VAL A 37 -15.24 8.99 4.98
CA VAL A 37 -15.35 7.57 4.61
C VAL A 37 -16.80 7.26 4.31
N THR A 38 -17.04 6.69 3.13
CA THR A 38 -18.37 6.22 2.71
C THR A 38 -18.30 4.78 2.27
N PHE A 39 -19.33 4.01 2.60
CA PHE A 39 -19.46 2.61 2.19
C PHE A 39 -20.84 2.39 1.59
N ILE A 40 -20.89 2.18 0.27
CA ILE A 40 -22.13 2.02 -0.50
C ILE A 40 -21.95 0.85 -1.47
N ASP A 41 -22.89 -0.08 -1.50
CA ASP A 41 -22.94 -1.21 -2.43
C ASP A 41 -21.62 -2.04 -2.51
N GLY A 42 -20.96 -2.22 -1.36
CA GLY A 42 -19.71 -2.96 -1.30
C GLY A 42 -18.47 -2.17 -1.77
N LEU A 43 -18.63 -0.88 -2.11
CA LEU A 43 -17.53 0.01 -2.46
C LEU A 43 -17.21 0.93 -1.27
N LEU A 44 -16.01 0.78 -0.73
CA LEU A 44 -15.45 1.65 0.29
C LEU A 44 -14.72 2.80 -0.40
N THR A 45 -15.21 4.02 -0.24
CA THR A 45 -14.56 5.24 -0.74
C THR A 45 -14.01 6.04 0.43
N VAL A 46 -12.72 6.36 0.37
CA VAL A 46 -12.01 7.16 1.38
C VAL A 46 -11.47 8.41 0.72
N LYS A 47 -11.96 9.58 1.18
CA LYS A 47 -11.58 10.89 0.67
C LYS A 47 -10.81 11.66 1.74
N GLY A 48 -9.65 12.17 1.39
CA GLY A 48 -8.79 12.94 2.29
C GLY A 48 -8.07 14.09 1.60
N PRO A 49 -7.16 14.78 2.31
CA PRO A 49 -6.49 15.97 1.81
C PRO A 49 -5.61 15.73 0.56
N LYS A 50 -5.11 14.51 0.36
CA LYS A 50 -4.25 14.18 -0.79
C LYS A 50 -5.02 13.59 -1.98
N GLY A 51 -6.27 13.19 -1.81
CA GLY A 51 -7.09 12.63 -2.88
C GLY A 51 -8.14 11.65 -2.39
N THR A 52 -8.69 10.90 -3.32
CA THR A 52 -9.73 9.90 -3.07
C THR A 52 -9.23 8.53 -3.53
N LEU A 53 -9.46 7.52 -2.72
CA LEU A 53 -9.17 6.13 -3.04
C LEU A 53 -10.42 5.27 -2.83
N GLU A 54 -10.55 4.24 -3.65
CA GLU A 54 -11.68 3.33 -3.64
C GLU A 54 -11.21 1.89 -3.46
N LEU A 55 -12.03 1.08 -2.76
CA LEU A 55 -11.77 -0.33 -2.55
C LEU A 55 -13.07 -1.11 -2.65
N ALA A 56 -13.16 -1.98 -3.63
CA ALA A 56 -14.26 -2.93 -3.73
C ALA A 56 -14.10 -4.03 -2.66
N MET A 57 -15.10 -4.20 -1.82
CA MET A 57 -15.14 -5.21 -0.78
C MET A 57 -16.07 -6.35 -1.18
N ARG A 58 -15.74 -7.57 -0.77
CA ARG A 58 -16.59 -8.74 -0.96
C ARG A 58 -17.56 -8.90 0.19
N GLU A 59 -18.67 -9.53 -0.07
CA GLU A 59 -19.72 -9.86 0.92
C GLU A 59 -19.25 -10.78 2.07
N ASP A 60 -18.05 -11.36 1.96
CA ASP A 60 -17.45 -12.21 2.99
C ASP A 60 -17.03 -11.41 4.27
N VAL A 61 -17.00 -10.07 4.20
CA VAL A 61 -16.59 -9.18 5.30
C VAL A 61 -17.57 -8.04 5.46
N ASN A 62 -18.09 -7.85 6.65
CA ASN A 62 -18.94 -6.73 7.02
C ASN A 62 -18.06 -5.55 7.51
N LEU A 63 -18.43 -4.35 7.11
CA LEU A 63 -17.80 -3.11 7.54
C LEU A 63 -18.85 -2.25 8.22
N VAL A 64 -18.51 -1.74 9.41
CA VAL A 64 -19.34 -0.82 10.19
C VAL A 64 -18.50 0.42 10.49
N ILE A 65 -19.09 1.61 10.25
CA ILE A 65 -18.47 2.89 10.56
C ILE A 65 -19.17 3.44 11.81
N GLU A 66 -18.43 3.57 12.92
CA GLU A 66 -18.93 4.09 14.18
C GLU A 66 -18.17 5.37 14.55
N GLY A 67 -18.76 6.51 14.28
CA GLY A 67 -18.14 7.82 14.56
C GLY A 67 -16.80 7.98 13.84
N SER A 68 -15.69 7.90 14.57
CA SER A 68 -14.33 8.07 14.04
C SER A 68 -13.59 6.75 13.85
N GLU A 69 -14.28 5.60 13.90
CA GLU A 69 -13.63 4.29 13.78
C GLU A 69 -14.34 3.41 12.75
N ILE A 70 -13.55 2.63 12.02
CA ILE A 70 -14.03 1.60 11.09
C ILE A 70 -13.75 0.24 11.71
N THR A 71 -14.79 -0.51 11.97
CA THR A 71 -14.72 -1.88 12.45
C THR A 71 -15.07 -2.85 11.34
N LEU A 72 -14.21 -3.84 11.13
CA LEU A 72 -14.46 -4.92 10.17
C LEU A 72 -14.72 -6.21 10.93
N THR A 73 -15.69 -6.99 10.47
CA THR A 73 -16.03 -8.31 11.02
C THR A 73 -16.22 -9.31 9.87
N PRO A 74 -15.82 -10.58 10.07
CA PRO A 74 -16.11 -11.60 9.06
C PRO A 74 -17.62 -11.87 9.01
N ALA A 75 -18.21 -11.90 7.83
CA ALA A 75 -19.64 -12.19 7.65
C ALA A 75 -19.97 -13.64 7.99
N ASN A 76 -19.04 -14.57 7.76
CA ASN A 76 -19.20 -16.00 7.97
C ASN A 76 -17.98 -16.59 8.70
N GLN A 77 -18.17 -17.77 9.36
CA GLN A 77 -17.08 -18.47 10.06
C GLN A 77 -16.22 -19.34 9.11
N THR A 78 -16.10 -18.97 7.86
CA THR A 78 -15.27 -19.70 6.89
C THR A 78 -13.80 -19.27 7.00
N LYS A 79 -12.87 -20.18 6.67
CA LYS A 79 -11.44 -19.87 6.58
C LYS A 79 -11.15 -18.72 5.60
N LYS A 80 -11.97 -18.62 4.53
CA LYS A 80 -11.88 -17.57 3.52
C LYS A 80 -12.25 -16.21 4.10
N ALA A 81 -13.38 -16.09 4.79
CA ALA A 81 -13.83 -14.86 5.45
C ALA A 81 -12.81 -14.38 6.49
N ALA A 82 -12.25 -15.31 7.28
CA ALA A 82 -11.21 -15.01 8.25
C ALA A 82 -9.91 -14.46 7.62
N ALA A 83 -9.50 -15.01 6.48
CA ALA A 83 -8.33 -14.53 5.73
C ALA A 83 -8.60 -13.14 5.11
N LEU A 84 -9.76 -12.96 4.49
CA LEU A 84 -10.18 -11.70 3.89
C LEU A 84 -10.34 -10.58 4.92
N TRP A 85 -10.86 -10.90 6.11
CA TRP A 85 -11.00 -9.95 7.20
C TRP A 85 -9.69 -9.21 7.53
N GLY A 86 -8.59 -9.96 7.74
CA GLY A 86 -7.29 -9.35 7.99
C GLY A 86 -6.75 -8.56 6.79
N THR A 87 -7.00 -9.04 5.57
CA THR A 87 -6.57 -8.36 4.34
C THR A 87 -7.31 -7.03 4.17
N TYR A 88 -8.64 -7.01 4.30
CA TYR A 88 -9.42 -5.79 4.18
C TYR A 88 -9.12 -4.79 5.30
N ALA A 89 -8.88 -5.26 6.54
CA ALA A 89 -8.44 -4.36 7.61
C ALA A 89 -7.10 -3.68 7.30
N ALA A 90 -6.15 -4.41 6.72
CA ALA A 90 -4.87 -3.84 6.30
C ALA A 90 -5.02 -2.89 5.10
N LEU A 91 -5.86 -3.23 4.11
CA LEU A 91 -6.15 -2.39 2.97
C LEU A 91 -6.85 -1.09 3.39
N THR A 92 -7.89 -1.16 4.23
CA THR A 92 -8.59 0.02 4.76
C THR A 92 -7.62 0.96 5.49
N ARG A 93 -6.73 0.41 6.34
CA ARG A 93 -5.70 1.21 7.00
C ARG A 93 -4.75 1.87 6.01
N ASN A 94 -4.35 1.15 4.95
CA ASN A 94 -3.52 1.72 3.90
C ASN A 94 -4.25 2.84 3.14
N LEU A 95 -5.56 2.72 2.87
CA LEU A 95 -6.35 3.79 2.24
C LEU A 95 -6.34 5.05 3.10
N VAL A 96 -6.65 4.93 4.39
CA VAL A 96 -6.67 6.06 5.32
C VAL A 96 -5.30 6.74 5.39
N THR A 97 -4.22 5.98 5.56
CA THR A 97 -2.84 6.52 5.56
C THR A 97 -2.49 7.14 4.20
N GLY A 98 -2.91 6.53 3.10
CA GLY A 98 -2.63 7.02 1.75
C GLY A 98 -3.23 8.39 1.46
N VAL A 99 -4.49 8.62 1.83
CA VAL A 99 -5.16 9.90 1.60
C VAL A 99 -4.73 11.01 2.57
N THR A 100 -4.09 10.65 3.71
CA THR A 100 -3.56 11.61 4.70
C THR A 100 -2.10 11.93 4.46
N GLU A 101 -1.21 10.96 4.69
CA GLU A 101 0.24 11.11 4.64
C GLU A 101 0.81 10.79 3.26
N GLY A 102 0.18 9.82 2.56
CA GLY A 102 0.69 9.22 1.33
C GLY A 102 1.79 8.20 1.61
N PHE A 103 2.30 7.60 0.53
CA PHE A 103 3.37 6.62 0.58
C PHE A 103 4.55 7.08 -0.24
N THR A 104 5.76 6.80 0.26
CA THR A 104 7.01 7.11 -0.42
C THR A 104 7.88 5.86 -0.47
N ARG A 105 8.52 5.63 -1.62
CA ARG A 105 9.55 4.62 -1.81
C ARG A 105 10.78 5.27 -2.40
N ILE A 106 11.93 4.97 -1.81
CA ILE A 106 13.22 5.52 -2.20
C ILE A 106 14.07 4.40 -2.80
N LEU A 107 14.65 4.68 -3.97
CA LEU A 107 15.58 3.79 -4.65
C LEU A 107 16.90 4.50 -4.84
N GLU A 108 17.97 3.74 -4.78
CA GLU A 108 19.34 4.19 -4.98
C GLU A 108 19.91 3.55 -6.25
N ILE A 109 20.56 4.37 -7.07
CA ILE A 109 21.25 3.91 -8.26
C ILE A 109 22.75 3.85 -7.97
N GLU A 110 23.37 2.71 -8.11
CA GLU A 110 24.80 2.52 -7.93
C GLU A 110 25.44 2.03 -9.23
N GLY A 111 26.41 2.76 -9.75
CA GLY A 111 27.13 2.38 -10.97
C GLY A 111 27.79 3.57 -11.65
N VAL A 112 28.99 3.36 -12.22
CA VAL A 112 29.71 4.38 -12.99
C VAL A 112 28.94 4.65 -14.29
N GLY A 113 28.59 5.91 -14.53
CA GLY A 113 27.83 6.33 -15.72
C GLY A 113 26.32 6.05 -15.64
N TYR A 114 25.82 5.48 -14.54
CA TYR A 114 24.37 5.33 -14.36
C TYR A 114 23.74 6.66 -13.98
N ARG A 115 22.62 6.99 -14.62
CA ARG A 115 21.87 8.23 -14.39
C ARG A 115 20.39 7.96 -14.48
N ALA A 116 19.61 8.73 -13.75
CA ALA A 116 18.17 8.82 -13.91
C ALA A 116 17.77 10.29 -14.06
N GLU A 117 16.73 10.55 -14.83
CA GLU A 117 16.16 11.88 -15.05
C GLU A 117 14.64 11.76 -15.02
N ALA A 118 13.97 12.58 -14.23
CA ALA A 118 12.52 12.68 -14.19
C ALA A 118 12.07 13.97 -14.85
N GLN A 119 11.23 13.89 -15.87
CA GLN A 119 10.64 15.03 -16.56
C GLN A 119 9.11 14.86 -16.61
N GLY A 120 8.43 15.52 -15.67
CA GLY A 120 6.97 15.41 -15.53
C GLY A 120 6.57 13.95 -15.22
N GLN A 121 5.78 13.35 -16.12
CA GLN A 121 5.31 11.97 -15.98
C GLN A 121 6.21 10.93 -16.69
N LYS A 122 7.43 11.30 -17.03
CA LYS A 122 8.38 10.37 -17.67
C LYS A 122 9.64 10.24 -16.84
N LEU A 123 10.05 9.01 -16.60
CA LEU A 123 11.30 8.64 -15.95
C LEU A 123 12.22 8.01 -16.99
N THR A 124 13.38 8.60 -17.19
CA THR A 124 14.43 8.11 -18.10
C THR A 124 15.55 7.48 -17.29
N LEU A 125 15.90 6.24 -17.58
CA LEU A 125 16.93 5.49 -16.88
C LEU A 125 18.07 5.13 -17.85
N ASN A 126 19.28 5.65 -17.59
CA ASN A 126 20.53 5.29 -18.26
C ASN A 126 21.33 4.37 -17.33
N VAL A 127 21.18 3.05 -17.48
CA VAL A 127 21.74 2.04 -16.56
C VAL A 127 22.59 1.00 -17.29
N GLY A 128 23.37 1.47 -18.26
CA GLY A 128 24.35 0.66 -19.00
C GLY A 128 23.74 -0.21 -20.10
N PHE A 129 22.58 0.16 -20.63
CA PHE A 129 22.03 -0.37 -21.87
C PHE A 129 22.45 0.52 -23.07
N SER A 130 22.34 -0.01 -24.29
CA SER A 130 22.66 0.74 -25.53
C SER A 130 21.72 1.92 -25.77
N HIS A 131 20.52 1.89 -25.19
CA HIS A 131 19.53 2.95 -25.26
C HIS A 131 18.94 3.23 -23.89
N PRO A 132 18.47 4.46 -23.61
CA PRO A 132 17.80 4.79 -22.36
C PRO A 132 16.49 4.01 -22.24
N VAL A 133 16.17 3.59 -21.02
CA VAL A 133 14.87 2.98 -20.70
C VAL A 133 13.93 4.09 -20.27
N LEU A 134 12.82 4.25 -21.00
CA LEU A 134 11.76 5.20 -20.70
C LEU A 134 10.65 4.48 -19.94
N MET A 135 10.19 5.07 -18.84
CA MET A 135 9.08 4.57 -18.05
C MET A 135 8.08 5.72 -17.82
N ASP A 136 6.82 5.47 -18.13
CA ASP A 136 5.75 6.42 -17.83
C ASP A 136 5.36 6.28 -16.34
N VAL A 137 5.28 7.42 -15.64
CA VAL A 137 4.84 7.49 -14.26
C VAL A 137 3.32 7.46 -14.26
N PRO A 138 2.67 6.48 -13.59
CA PRO A 138 1.22 6.42 -13.52
C PRO A 138 0.60 7.66 -12.88
N GLU A 139 -0.66 7.95 -13.23
CA GLU A 139 -1.40 9.06 -12.66
C GLU A 139 -1.52 8.95 -11.12
N GLY A 140 -1.53 10.07 -10.44
CA GLY A 140 -1.58 10.13 -8.97
C GLY A 140 -0.25 9.81 -8.27
N MET A 141 0.85 9.65 -9.03
CA MET A 141 2.20 9.48 -8.49
C MET A 141 3.15 10.59 -8.94
N THR A 142 4.13 10.88 -8.10
CA THR A 142 5.19 11.85 -8.39
C THR A 142 6.52 11.14 -8.23
N THR A 143 7.42 11.38 -9.19
CA THR A 143 8.79 10.85 -9.15
C THR A 143 9.77 12.00 -9.16
N ILE A 144 10.64 12.06 -8.17
CA ILE A 144 11.69 13.06 -8.04
C ILE A 144 13.03 12.33 -8.10
N VAL A 145 13.96 12.88 -8.87
CA VAL A 145 15.32 12.34 -8.98
C VAL A 145 16.30 13.37 -8.48
N GLU A 146 17.07 13.01 -7.46
CA GLU A 146 18.13 13.81 -6.90
C GLU A 146 19.45 13.04 -6.97
N LYS A 147 20.33 13.43 -7.88
CA LYS A 147 21.60 12.72 -8.14
C LYS A 147 21.37 11.24 -8.48
N ASN A 148 21.63 10.36 -7.52
CA ASN A 148 21.50 8.90 -7.66
C ASN A 148 20.31 8.31 -6.88
N ILE A 149 19.43 9.17 -6.34
CA ILE A 149 18.27 8.79 -5.54
C ILE A 149 17.02 9.05 -6.35
N ILE A 150 16.18 8.04 -6.47
CA ILE A 150 14.85 8.16 -7.08
C ILE A 150 13.82 8.03 -5.95
N THR A 151 13.06 9.09 -5.73
CA THR A 151 11.96 9.11 -4.76
C THR A 151 10.64 9.00 -5.50
N VAL A 152 9.88 7.94 -5.24
CA VAL A 152 8.54 7.71 -5.79
C VAL A 152 7.54 7.93 -4.68
N SER A 153 6.61 8.85 -4.87
CA SER A 153 5.54 9.17 -3.92
C SER A 153 4.16 9.10 -4.56
N GLY A 154 3.15 8.75 -3.77
CA GLY A 154 1.77 8.67 -4.23
C GLY A 154 0.80 8.31 -3.10
N ILE A 155 -0.48 8.33 -3.42
CA ILE A 155 -1.56 8.04 -2.47
C ILE A 155 -1.81 6.53 -2.33
N ASP A 156 -1.65 5.75 -3.40
CA ASP A 156 -1.86 4.31 -3.38
C ASP A 156 -0.57 3.55 -3.09
N LYS A 157 -0.53 2.85 -1.95
CA LYS A 157 0.60 2.02 -1.53
C LYS A 157 0.96 0.94 -2.54
N HIS A 158 -0.06 0.31 -3.14
CA HIS A 158 0.15 -0.78 -4.10
C HIS A 158 0.78 -0.24 -5.38
N ALA A 159 0.23 0.84 -5.94
CA ALA A 159 0.73 1.44 -7.17
C ALA A 159 2.17 1.97 -6.99
N VAL A 160 2.46 2.69 -5.88
CA VAL A 160 3.80 3.17 -5.53
C VAL A 160 4.79 2.00 -5.39
N GLY A 161 4.39 0.94 -4.68
CA GLY A 161 5.21 -0.25 -4.49
C GLY A 161 5.51 -0.98 -5.80
N GLN A 162 4.49 -1.16 -6.65
CA GLN A 162 4.62 -1.82 -7.95
C GLN A 162 5.50 -1.02 -8.90
N PHE A 163 5.31 0.30 -8.98
CA PHE A 163 6.13 1.15 -9.85
C PHE A 163 7.60 1.14 -9.40
N ALA A 164 7.87 1.28 -8.09
CA ALA A 164 9.21 1.18 -7.55
C ALA A 164 9.86 -0.20 -7.83
N ALA A 165 9.10 -1.28 -7.72
CA ALA A 165 9.59 -2.62 -8.08
C ALA A 165 9.90 -2.75 -9.58
N ASN A 166 9.08 -2.12 -10.44
CA ASN A 166 9.33 -2.10 -11.89
C ASN A 166 10.63 -1.34 -12.22
N ILE A 167 10.88 -0.18 -11.57
CA ILE A 167 12.14 0.56 -11.71
C ILE A 167 13.34 -0.32 -11.31
N ARG A 168 13.25 -0.99 -10.15
CA ARG A 168 14.32 -1.89 -9.69
C ARG A 168 14.55 -3.07 -10.65
N LYS A 169 13.49 -3.60 -11.26
CA LYS A 169 13.54 -4.72 -12.20
C LYS A 169 14.31 -4.39 -13.48
N VAL A 170 14.38 -3.12 -13.90
CA VAL A 170 15.15 -2.69 -15.08
C VAL A 170 16.61 -3.10 -14.96
N LYS A 171 17.23 -2.86 -13.80
CA LYS A 171 18.62 -3.23 -13.55
C LYS A 171 18.80 -3.60 -12.07
N PRO A 172 18.50 -4.85 -11.69
CA PRO A 172 18.68 -5.30 -10.32
C PRO A 172 20.17 -5.25 -9.93
N PRO A 173 20.49 -5.11 -8.63
CA PRO A 173 21.86 -5.04 -8.18
C PRO A 173 22.60 -6.34 -8.46
N GLU A 174 23.78 -6.23 -9.05
CA GLU A 174 24.63 -7.40 -9.35
C GLU A 174 25.33 -7.93 -8.08
N PRO A 175 25.60 -9.24 -8.02
CA PRO A 175 26.15 -9.86 -6.81
C PRO A 175 27.65 -9.59 -6.57
N TYR A 176 28.40 -9.05 -7.53
CA TYR A 176 29.84 -8.86 -7.39
C TYR A 176 30.21 -7.44 -6.99
N LYS A 177 29.90 -6.46 -7.81
CA LYS A 177 30.22 -5.03 -7.56
C LYS A 177 29.06 -4.27 -6.96
N GLY A 178 27.85 -4.85 -6.93
CA GLY A 178 26.64 -4.24 -6.39
C GLY A 178 26.04 -3.14 -7.27
N LYS A 179 26.49 -3.04 -8.54
CA LYS A 179 25.92 -2.06 -9.49
C LYS A 179 24.49 -2.41 -9.85
N GLY A 180 23.63 -1.42 -9.89
CA GLY A 180 22.24 -1.58 -10.22
C GLY A 180 21.34 -0.61 -9.44
N ILE A 181 20.04 -0.87 -9.44
CA ILE A 181 19.03 -0.12 -8.72
C ILE A 181 18.57 -0.97 -7.53
N ARG A 182 18.65 -0.43 -6.33
CA ARG A 182 18.21 -1.08 -5.09
C ARG A 182 17.24 -0.19 -4.31
N PHE A 183 16.45 -0.76 -3.42
CA PHE A 183 15.72 0.02 -2.44
C PHE A 183 16.69 0.61 -1.42
N GLN A 184 16.35 1.77 -0.88
CA GLN A 184 17.10 2.35 0.23
C GLN A 184 17.08 1.39 1.42
N GLY A 185 18.27 1.09 1.96
CA GLY A 185 18.41 0.13 3.05
C GLY A 185 18.37 -1.35 2.64
N GLU A 186 18.26 -1.66 1.35
CA GLU A 186 18.33 -3.04 0.87
C GLU A 186 19.77 -3.58 0.99
N TYR A 187 19.94 -4.64 1.76
CA TYR A 187 21.21 -5.35 1.85
C TYR A 187 21.44 -6.23 0.62
N VAL A 188 22.49 -5.92 -0.15
CA VAL A 188 22.89 -6.70 -1.32
C VAL A 188 24.02 -7.65 -0.94
N ILE A 189 23.77 -8.95 -1.03
CA ILE A 189 24.79 -9.98 -0.78
C ILE A 189 25.82 -9.91 -1.90
N ARG A 190 27.07 -9.54 -1.54
CA ARG A 190 28.19 -9.47 -2.49
C ARG A 190 29.01 -10.76 -2.43
N LYS A 191 29.19 -11.39 -3.57
CA LYS A 191 30.07 -12.56 -3.72
C LYS A 191 31.50 -12.11 -3.99
N GLN A 192 32.47 -12.85 -3.45
CA GLN A 192 33.89 -12.63 -3.83
C GLN A 192 34.10 -13.14 -5.26
N GLY A 193 34.77 -12.33 -6.09
CA GLY A 193 35.22 -12.74 -7.40
C GLY A 193 36.30 -13.85 -7.28
N LYS A 194 36.67 -14.44 -8.41
CA LYS A 194 37.83 -15.37 -8.44
C LYS A 194 39.06 -14.60 -7.95
N LYS A 195 39.79 -15.17 -6.98
CA LYS A 195 41.10 -14.67 -6.63
C LYS A 195 42.00 -14.94 -7.82
N ALA A 196 42.73 -13.96 -8.32
CA ALA A 196 43.85 -14.20 -9.23
C ALA A 196 44.92 -14.97 -8.43
N VAL A 197 45.31 -16.11 -8.94
CA VAL A 197 46.43 -16.92 -8.43
C VAL A 197 47.70 -16.29 -8.92
#